data_ed92eb61362de2f04214af480e46bc00
#
_entry.id   ed92eb61362de2f04214af480e46bc00
#
_cell.length_a   1.000
_cell.length_b   1.000
_cell.length_c   1.000
_cell.angle_alpha   90.00
_cell.angle_beta   90.00
_cell.angle_gamma   90.00
#
_symmetry.space_group_name_H-M   'P 1'
#
loop_
_entity.id
_entity.type
_entity.pdbx_description
1 polymer ?
#
loop_
_entity_poly.entity_id
_entity_poly.type
_entity_poly.pdbx_seq_one_letter_code
_entity_poly.pdbx_strand_id
1 'polypeptide(L)'
;MGFLDVNSSLTGRRWTGPDASTERLTEAMIQQTGHPRAVCALLVSRGISAEGSAKFLNPQLRALLPDPRGLKDMQPAASRFLQALKSRERIAIFADYDVDGGSSAALLIWWLRQMGHTATLYVPDRLTEGYGPNPKAMTELAAAHSLIVCVDCGTVSHDAIAAVNGTDVIVLDHHLGGETLPPALAVVNPNRQDESGDLGHLCAAGVVFLMLVELGRQQREAGSKGPDLISMLDLVALATVADVAPLIGINRALVRQGLKVMARRDRPGLVALADIAKMDSAPNTHHLGFTMAPRINAGGRIGKSDLGARLLACADPAEAQSIAEHLDGLNSERREIEQHVQNAALQQVESRADNTPLVWAAGHGWHPGVVGIVAARIKEMTNRPTVIIGIENGEGKGSGRSVSGIDLGAAVQCLASEGLLSKGGGHKMAAGLSLTEATIEPAMARLSELLEKQGAGRQGPKDLRLDGVLMPGAATVDLVEQLDTVGPFGAAAPAPRFGFANMRISFCKRVGTAHLKLRFGDSSGAQLDAIAFGAFNSALGGALESHGGGLFHIAGRLEINEWRGRKTPQVRIEDAAPVIT
;
A
#
# COMPACT_ATOMS: atom_id res chain seq x y z
N MET A 1 -14.45 -11.94 27.45
CA MET A 1 -13.54 -13.09 27.38
C MET A 1 -12.93 -13.09 25.99
N GLY A 2 -11.60 -13.27 25.86
CA GLY A 2 -10.95 -13.34 24.56
C GLY A 2 -11.30 -14.63 23.82
N PHE A 3 -11.17 -14.62 22.48
CA PHE A 3 -11.34 -15.84 21.70
C PHE A 3 -10.26 -16.86 22.08
N LEU A 4 -10.60 -18.13 22.26
CA LEU A 4 -9.76 -19.16 22.85
C LEU A 4 -9.24 -18.79 24.26
N ASP A 5 -9.96 -17.97 25.00
CA ASP A 5 -9.61 -17.46 26.33
C ASP A 5 -8.34 -16.59 26.37
N VAL A 6 -7.84 -16.15 25.21
CA VAL A 6 -6.64 -15.31 25.12
C VAL A 6 -7.01 -13.84 25.28
N ASN A 7 -6.84 -13.34 26.51
CA ASN A 7 -7.00 -11.91 26.84
C ASN A 7 -5.69 -11.13 26.68
N SER A 8 -4.54 -11.80 26.79
CA SER A 8 -3.20 -11.23 26.55
C SER A 8 -2.29 -12.33 26.04
N SER A 9 -1.87 -12.23 24.77
CA SER A 9 -0.98 -13.16 24.10
C SER A 9 0.50 -12.86 24.40
N LEU A 10 1.43 -13.62 23.80
CA LEU A 10 2.86 -13.35 23.88
C LEU A 10 3.27 -12.01 23.25
N THR A 11 2.43 -11.46 22.37
CA THR A 11 2.61 -10.10 21.82
C THR A 11 1.74 -9.05 22.52
N GLY A 12 1.12 -9.40 23.66
CA GLY A 12 0.27 -8.51 24.46
C GLY A 12 -1.13 -8.27 23.89
N ARG A 13 -1.53 -8.97 22.82
CA ARG A 13 -2.80 -8.76 22.12
C ARG A 13 -3.90 -9.64 22.69
N ARG A 14 -5.11 -9.10 22.77
CA ARG A 14 -6.32 -9.89 22.98
C ARG A 14 -6.74 -10.50 21.64
N TRP A 15 -7.16 -11.76 21.66
CA TRP A 15 -7.72 -12.39 20.48
C TRP A 15 -9.24 -12.22 20.42
N THR A 16 -9.74 -11.92 19.22
CA THR A 16 -11.17 -11.85 18.92
C THR A 16 -11.48 -12.82 17.77
N GLY A 17 -12.69 -13.33 17.72
CA GLY A 17 -13.08 -14.34 16.73
C GLY A 17 -14.58 -14.35 16.46
N PRO A 18 -15.06 -15.29 15.62
CA PRO A 18 -16.49 -15.42 15.32
C PRO A 18 -17.32 -15.63 16.57
N ASP A 19 -18.46 -15.00 16.63
CA ASP A 19 -19.47 -15.22 17.64
C ASP A 19 -20.58 -16.19 17.16
N ALA A 20 -21.51 -16.53 18.03
CA ALA A 20 -22.62 -17.43 17.72
C ALA A 20 -23.54 -16.88 16.59
N SER A 21 -23.59 -15.57 16.35
CA SER A 21 -24.35 -14.99 15.25
C SER A 21 -23.65 -15.20 13.92
N THR A 22 -22.34 -15.00 13.87
CA THR A 22 -21.50 -15.28 12.72
C THR A 22 -21.55 -16.76 12.31
N GLU A 23 -21.52 -17.67 13.29
CA GLU A 23 -21.62 -19.09 13.03
C GLU A 23 -22.96 -19.47 12.39
N ARG A 24 -24.09 -18.95 12.90
CA ARG A 24 -25.43 -19.19 12.31
C ARG A 24 -25.55 -18.67 10.89
N LEU A 25 -25.01 -17.46 10.61
CA LEU A 25 -24.99 -16.91 9.27
C LEU A 25 -24.10 -17.73 8.32
N THR A 26 -23.00 -18.27 8.83
CA THR A 26 -22.13 -19.17 8.06
C THR A 26 -22.86 -20.44 7.66
N GLU A 27 -23.57 -21.09 8.58
CA GLU A 27 -24.36 -22.29 8.27
C GLU A 27 -25.46 -21.99 7.25
N ALA A 28 -26.18 -20.88 7.42
CA ALA A 28 -27.20 -20.47 6.46
C ALA A 28 -26.60 -20.24 5.06
N MET A 29 -25.42 -19.61 4.98
CA MET A 29 -24.73 -19.38 3.71
C MET A 29 -24.28 -20.70 3.06
N ILE A 30 -23.77 -21.67 3.83
CA ILE A 30 -23.42 -23.00 3.31
C ILE A 30 -24.63 -23.66 2.65
N GLN A 31 -25.78 -23.66 3.34
CA GLN A 31 -27.02 -24.26 2.83
C GLN A 31 -27.51 -23.59 1.54
N GLN A 32 -27.36 -22.26 1.43
CA GLN A 32 -27.85 -21.48 0.29
C GLN A 32 -26.91 -21.54 -0.93
N THR A 33 -25.59 -21.61 -0.69
CA THR A 33 -24.60 -21.45 -1.77
C THR A 33 -23.84 -22.71 -2.12
N GLY A 34 -23.76 -23.68 -1.21
CA GLY A 34 -22.93 -24.88 -1.35
C GLY A 34 -21.42 -24.63 -1.29
N HIS A 35 -20.98 -23.38 -0.96
CA HIS A 35 -19.56 -23.09 -0.83
C HIS A 35 -18.96 -23.76 0.42
N PRO A 36 -17.66 -24.06 0.42
CA PRO A 36 -16.95 -24.59 1.58
C PRO A 36 -17.11 -23.71 2.82
N ARG A 37 -17.20 -24.32 3.99
CA ARG A 37 -17.41 -23.62 5.28
C ARG A 37 -16.43 -22.44 5.49
N ALA A 38 -15.14 -22.67 5.22
CA ALA A 38 -14.13 -21.64 5.41
C ALA A 38 -14.34 -20.41 4.50
N VAL A 39 -14.78 -20.65 3.26
CA VAL A 39 -15.16 -19.58 2.32
C VAL A 39 -16.40 -18.85 2.81
N CYS A 40 -17.44 -19.57 3.24
CA CYS A 40 -18.66 -18.96 3.78
C CYS A 40 -18.37 -18.11 5.02
N ALA A 41 -17.57 -18.63 5.96
CA ALA A 41 -17.16 -17.89 7.15
C ALA A 41 -16.46 -16.56 6.81
N LEU A 42 -15.55 -16.58 5.83
CA LEU A 42 -14.89 -15.36 5.35
C LEU A 42 -15.86 -14.39 4.67
N LEU A 43 -16.78 -14.88 3.87
CA LEU A 43 -17.78 -14.02 3.22
C LEU A 43 -18.67 -13.34 4.26
N VAL A 44 -19.16 -14.11 5.24
CA VAL A 44 -19.98 -13.59 6.35
C VAL A 44 -19.20 -12.57 7.18
N SER A 45 -17.94 -12.87 7.52
CA SER A 45 -17.10 -11.95 8.30
C SER A 45 -16.83 -10.61 7.59
N ARG A 46 -17.03 -10.57 6.27
CA ARG A 46 -16.92 -9.39 5.40
C ARG A 46 -18.26 -8.74 5.08
N GLY A 47 -19.34 -9.22 5.68
CA GLY A 47 -20.69 -8.69 5.46
C GLY A 47 -21.27 -9.01 4.08
N ILE A 48 -20.73 -10.05 3.38
CA ILE A 48 -21.23 -10.48 2.08
C ILE A 48 -22.41 -11.42 2.28
N SER A 49 -23.54 -11.12 1.63
CA SER A 49 -24.71 -12.00 1.62
C SER A 49 -24.53 -13.21 0.71
N ALA A 50 -25.36 -14.23 0.88
CA ALA A 50 -25.37 -15.41 0.00
C ALA A 50 -25.61 -15.02 -1.47
N GLU A 51 -26.54 -14.11 -1.74
CA GLU A 51 -26.82 -13.58 -3.09
C GLU A 51 -25.61 -12.83 -3.69
N GLY A 52 -24.87 -12.09 -2.85
CA GLY A 52 -23.67 -11.36 -3.25
C GLY A 52 -22.43 -12.24 -3.46
N SER A 53 -22.44 -13.47 -2.93
CA SER A 53 -21.26 -14.34 -2.87
C SER A 53 -20.64 -14.62 -4.24
N ALA A 54 -21.44 -14.97 -5.23
CA ALA A 54 -20.97 -15.28 -6.59
C ALA A 54 -20.27 -14.07 -7.25
N LYS A 55 -20.83 -12.87 -7.10
CA LYS A 55 -20.22 -11.61 -7.61
C LYS A 55 -18.93 -11.29 -6.87
N PHE A 56 -18.90 -11.53 -5.57
CA PHE A 56 -17.72 -11.26 -4.76
C PHE A 56 -16.56 -12.22 -5.07
N LEU A 57 -16.85 -13.52 -5.21
CA LEU A 57 -15.86 -14.55 -5.54
C LEU A 57 -15.36 -14.48 -6.98
N ASN A 58 -16.19 -13.97 -7.90
CA ASN A 58 -15.83 -13.81 -9.31
C ASN A 58 -16.20 -12.41 -9.81
N PRO A 59 -15.49 -11.37 -9.35
CA PRO A 59 -15.77 -9.99 -9.74
C PRO A 59 -15.49 -9.78 -11.23
N GLN A 60 -16.56 -9.59 -12.01
CA GLN A 60 -16.45 -9.33 -13.44
C GLN A 60 -16.20 -7.85 -13.69
N LEU A 61 -15.08 -7.52 -14.33
CA LEU A 61 -14.73 -6.13 -14.64
C LEU A 61 -15.88 -5.40 -15.37
N ARG A 62 -16.48 -6.06 -16.37
CA ARG A 62 -17.60 -5.49 -17.15
C ARG A 62 -18.81 -5.10 -16.28
N ALA A 63 -19.06 -5.83 -15.20
CA ALA A 63 -20.20 -5.58 -14.32
C ALA A 63 -19.92 -4.54 -13.22
N LEU A 64 -18.64 -4.30 -12.94
CA LEU A 64 -18.20 -3.41 -11.85
C LEU A 64 -17.61 -2.09 -12.37
N LEU A 65 -17.24 -2.03 -13.66
CA LEU A 65 -16.66 -0.82 -14.25
C LEU A 65 -17.74 0.28 -14.23
N PRO A 66 -17.49 1.39 -13.53
CA PRO A 66 -18.40 2.52 -13.50
C PRO A 66 -18.42 3.22 -14.87
N ASP A 67 -19.47 3.98 -15.15
CA ASP A 67 -19.44 4.93 -16.25
C ASP A 67 -18.44 6.05 -15.93
N PRO A 68 -17.36 6.21 -16.70
CA PRO A 68 -16.35 7.23 -16.41
C PRO A 68 -16.92 8.65 -16.36
N ARG A 69 -18.04 8.91 -17.07
CA ARG A 69 -18.72 10.21 -17.13
C ARG A 69 -19.38 10.61 -15.80
N GLY A 70 -19.50 9.65 -14.86
CA GLY A 70 -19.91 9.94 -13.49
C GLY A 70 -18.90 10.77 -12.72
N LEU A 71 -17.62 10.77 -13.12
CA LEU A 71 -16.61 11.67 -12.58
C LEU A 71 -16.67 13.02 -13.29
N LYS A 72 -16.69 14.08 -12.49
CA LYS A 72 -16.67 15.45 -13.02
C LYS A 72 -15.42 15.71 -13.85
N ASP A 73 -15.55 16.54 -14.85
CA ASP A 73 -14.52 16.94 -15.79
C ASP A 73 -13.94 15.80 -16.67
N MET A 74 -14.41 14.55 -16.52
CA MET A 74 -13.92 13.40 -17.29
C MET A 74 -14.12 13.60 -18.81
N GLN A 75 -15.31 14.03 -19.24
CA GLN A 75 -15.59 14.23 -20.65
C GLN A 75 -14.77 15.36 -21.28
N PRO A 76 -14.70 16.59 -20.69
CA PRO A 76 -13.83 17.64 -21.23
C PRO A 76 -12.34 17.25 -21.21
N ALA A 77 -11.86 16.55 -20.18
CA ALA A 77 -10.48 16.03 -20.15
C ALA A 77 -10.20 15.10 -21.34
N ALA A 78 -11.06 14.09 -21.54
CA ALA A 78 -10.91 13.14 -22.63
C ALA A 78 -11.03 13.81 -24.01
N SER A 79 -11.98 14.71 -24.19
CA SER A 79 -12.17 15.43 -25.45
C SER A 79 -10.96 16.30 -25.79
N ARG A 80 -10.40 17.04 -24.79
CA ARG A 80 -9.20 17.87 -24.99
C ARG A 80 -7.98 17.02 -25.31
N PHE A 81 -7.83 15.87 -24.64
CA PHE A 81 -6.73 14.95 -24.92
C PHE A 81 -6.79 14.40 -26.36
N LEU A 82 -7.98 13.96 -26.82
CA LEU A 82 -8.17 13.51 -28.21
C LEU A 82 -7.96 14.64 -29.23
N GLN A 83 -8.33 15.87 -28.89
CA GLN A 83 -8.04 17.03 -29.73
C GLN A 83 -6.53 17.22 -29.90
N ALA A 84 -5.75 17.14 -28.81
CA ALA A 84 -4.30 17.26 -28.87
C ALA A 84 -3.67 16.22 -29.81
N LEU A 85 -4.18 14.97 -29.79
CA LEU A 85 -3.73 13.93 -30.71
C LEU A 85 -4.06 14.25 -32.18
N LYS A 86 -5.29 14.67 -32.45
CA LYS A 86 -5.72 15.04 -33.80
C LYS A 86 -4.90 16.18 -34.38
N SER A 87 -4.57 17.16 -33.54
CA SER A 87 -3.75 18.33 -33.90
C SER A 87 -2.24 18.07 -33.83
N ARG A 88 -1.80 16.87 -33.45
CA ARG A 88 -0.39 16.49 -33.24
C ARG A 88 0.35 17.46 -32.29
N GLU A 89 -0.34 17.87 -31.25
CA GLU A 89 0.22 18.74 -30.23
C GLU A 89 1.29 18.02 -29.40
N ARG A 90 2.24 18.79 -28.85
CA ARG A 90 3.22 18.24 -27.89
C ARG A 90 2.58 18.15 -26.52
N ILE A 91 2.60 16.93 -25.96
CA ILE A 91 2.01 16.59 -24.66
C ILE A 91 3.13 16.34 -23.66
N ALA A 92 3.03 16.92 -22.47
CA ALA A 92 3.82 16.56 -21.32
C ALA A 92 2.97 15.78 -20.30
N ILE A 93 3.55 14.79 -19.66
CA ILE A 93 2.97 14.05 -18.53
C ILE A 93 3.82 14.38 -17.31
N PHE A 94 3.23 15.10 -16.37
CA PHE A 94 3.82 15.41 -15.07
C PHE A 94 3.33 14.37 -14.08
N ALA A 95 4.21 13.54 -13.52
CA ALA A 95 3.85 12.42 -12.65
C ALA A 95 4.51 12.55 -11.27
N ASP A 96 3.85 12.06 -10.22
CA ASP A 96 4.52 11.81 -8.96
C ASP A 96 5.59 10.71 -9.11
N TYR A 97 6.55 10.68 -8.18
CA TYR A 97 7.75 9.82 -8.21
C TYR A 97 7.52 8.41 -7.66
N ASP A 98 6.34 8.07 -7.19
CA ASP A 98 6.05 6.76 -6.63
C ASP A 98 5.44 5.78 -7.66
N VAL A 99 5.01 4.60 -7.19
CA VAL A 99 4.46 3.58 -8.09
C VAL A 99 3.15 4.00 -8.72
N ASP A 100 2.29 4.76 -8.02
CA ASP A 100 0.99 5.16 -8.57
C ASP A 100 1.19 6.23 -9.64
N GLY A 101 1.99 7.27 -9.37
CA GLY A 101 2.37 8.28 -10.36
C GLY A 101 3.08 7.66 -11.56
N GLY A 102 4.08 6.80 -11.31
CA GLY A 102 4.82 6.09 -12.35
C GLY A 102 3.96 5.17 -13.22
N SER A 103 3.02 4.43 -12.62
CA SER A 103 2.08 3.58 -13.35
C SER A 103 1.06 4.39 -14.15
N SER A 104 0.58 5.50 -13.58
CA SER A 104 -0.32 6.45 -14.23
C SER A 104 0.31 7.05 -15.49
N ALA A 105 1.56 7.51 -15.39
CA ALA A 105 2.32 7.97 -16.54
C ALA A 105 2.54 6.87 -17.58
N ALA A 106 2.93 5.68 -17.13
CA ALA A 106 3.15 4.55 -18.03
C ALA A 106 1.89 4.14 -18.79
N LEU A 107 0.70 4.16 -18.15
CA LEU A 107 -0.58 3.91 -18.82
C LEU A 107 -0.81 4.87 -19.99
N LEU A 108 -0.62 6.17 -19.77
CA LEU A 108 -0.77 7.18 -20.83
C LEU A 108 0.29 7.01 -21.93
N ILE A 109 1.56 6.76 -21.56
CA ILE A 109 2.66 6.58 -22.52
C ILE A 109 2.44 5.33 -23.39
N TRP A 110 2.02 4.20 -22.79
CA TRP A 110 1.73 2.98 -23.53
C TRP A 110 0.54 3.17 -24.47
N TRP A 111 -0.51 3.83 -24.01
CA TRP A 111 -1.68 4.14 -24.82
C TRP A 111 -1.32 5.08 -26.00
N LEU A 112 -0.59 6.17 -25.72
CA LEU A 112 -0.12 7.11 -26.75
C LEU A 112 0.74 6.41 -27.81
N ARG A 113 1.68 5.57 -27.37
CA ARG A 113 2.55 4.81 -28.28
C ARG A 113 1.76 3.91 -29.23
N GLN A 114 0.69 3.24 -28.75
CA GLN A 114 -0.18 2.44 -29.58
C GLN A 114 -1.02 3.30 -30.56
N MET A 115 -1.22 4.57 -30.24
CA MET A 115 -1.85 5.55 -31.13
C MET A 115 -0.86 6.25 -32.07
N GLY A 116 0.42 5.87 -32.07
CA GLY A 116 1.46 6.51 -32.89
C GLY A 116 1.90 7.89 -32.40
N HIS A 117 1.71 8.18 -31.10
CA HIS A 117 2.09 9.43 -30.46
C HIS A 117 3.12 9.22 -29.35
N THR A 118 3.80 10.32 -28.97
CA THR A 118 4.75 10.36 -27.87
C THR A 118 4.38 11.48 -26.91
N ALA A 119 4.85 11.39 -25.67
CA ALA A 119 4.76 12.45 -24.68
C ALA A 119 6.10 12.61 -23.96
N THR A 120 6.35 13.81 -23.47
CA THR A 120 7.47 14.08 -22.56
C THR A 120 7.07 13.68 -21.15
N LEU A 121 7.84 12.79 -20.52
CA LEU A 121 7.67 12.45 -19.11
C LEU A 121 8.48 13.41 -18.25
N TYR A 122 7.86 13.99 -17.24
CA TYR A 122 8.51 14.78 -16.20
C TYR A 122 8.11 14.24 -14.82
N VAL A 123 9.11 13.99 -13.99
CA VAL A 123 8.93 13.55 -12.60
C VAL A 123 9.78 14.46 -11.71
N PRO A 124 9.21 15.23 -10.78
CA PRO A 124 9.95 16.15 -9.96
C PRO A 124 10.91 15.42 -9.03
N ASP A 125 12.04 16.06 -8.72
CA ASP A 125 12.96 15.54 -7.73
C ASP A 125 12.41 15.78 -6.32
N ARG A 126 12.19 14.71 -5.58
CA ARG A 126 11.58 14.74 -4.26
C ARG A 126 12.32 15.63 -3.26
N LEU A 127 13.65 15.67 -3.34
CA LEU A 127 14.50 16.33 -2.35
C LEU A 127 14.64 17.84 -2.64
N THR A 128 14.74 18.20 -3.93
CA THR A 128 14.99 19.57 -4.38
C THR A 128 13.74 20.32 -4.80
N GLU A 129 12.75 19.62 -5.39
CA GLU A 129 11.51 20.21 -5.90
C GLU A 129 10.30 19.93 -5.00
N GLY A 130 10.33 18.84 -4.24
CA GLY A 130 9.24 18.44 -3.36
C GLY A 130 8.21 17.55 -4.05
N TYR A 131 6.98 17.54 -3.52
CA TYR A 131 5.86 16.77 -4.04
C TYR A 131 5.01 17.62 -4.98
N GLY A 132 4.66 17.04 -6.12
CA GLY A 132 3.70 17.58 -7.07
C GLY A 132 4.21 18.75 -7.92
N PRO A 133 3.30 19.36 -8.71
CA PRO A 133 3.64 20.48 -9.57
C PRO A 133 4.19 21.68 -8.81
N ASN A 134 5.25 22.29 -9.36
CA ASN A 134 5.81 23.55 -8.89
C ASN A 134 5.83 24.58 -10.02
N PRO A 135 5.78 25.92 -9.72
CA PRO A 135 5.66 26.96 -10.75
C PRO A 135 6.79 26.93 -11.78
N LYS A 136 8.01 26.62 -11.37
CA LYS A 136 9.19 26.58 -12.26
C LYS A 136 9.05 25.46 -13.28
N ALA A 137 8.86 24.24 -12.83
CA ALA A 137 8.74 23.07 -13.71
C ALA A 137 7.53 23.20 -14.67
N MET A 138 6.40 23.70 -14.16
CA MET A 138 5.19 23.88 -14.98
C MET A 138 5.41 24.95 -16.06
N THR A 139 6.08 26.06 -15.75
CA THR A 139 6.41 27.11 -16.73
C THR A 139 7.39 26.59 -17.79
N GLU A 140 8.41 25.82 -17.40
CA GLU A 140 9.37 25.20 -18.33
C GLU A 140 8.67 24.22 -19.28
N LEU A 141 7.75 23.38 -18.77
CA LEU A 141 6.97 22.47 -19.60
C LEU A 141 6.03 23.22 -20.56
N ALA A 142 5.35 24.26 -20.08
CA ALA A 142 4.43 25.07 -20.87
C ALA A 142 5.13 25.76 -22.06
N ALA A 143 6.38 26.17 -21.91
CA ALA A 143 7.17 26.76 -22.99
C ALA A 143 7.36 25.82 -24.20
N ALA A 144 7.25 24.52 -24.00
CA ALA A 144 7.51 23.50 -25.01
C ALA A 144 6.30 22.62 -25.37
N HIS A 145 5.20 22.67 -24.62
CA HIS A 145 4.05 21.78 -24.78
C HIS A 145 2.74 22.57 -24.77
N SER A 146 1.74 22.09 -25.53
CA SER A 146 0.41 22.70 -25.61
C SER A 146 -0.58 22.09 -24.62
N LEU A 147 -0.23 20.90 -24.07
CA LEU A 147 -1.02 20.18 -23.08
C LEU A 147 -0.09 19.57 -22.03
N ILE A 148 -0.40 19.80 -20.76
CA ILE A 148 0.24 19.14 -19.64
C ILE A 148 -0.81 18.28 -18.93
N VAL A 149 -0.50 17.02 -18.69
CA VAL A 149 -1.35 16.09 -17.92
C VAL A 149 -0.62 15.76 -16.61
N CYS A 150 -1.15 16.27 -15.50
CA CYS A 150 -0.69 15.93 -14.17
C CYS A 150 -1.36 14.62 -13.71
N VAL A 151 -0.58 13.64 -13.30
CA VAL A 151 -1.08 12.36 -12.81
C VAL A 151 -0.58 12.10 -11.39
N ASP A 152 -1.49 11.66 -10.52
CA ASP A 152 -1.22 11.39 -9.10
C ASP A 152 -0.76 12.62 -8.30
N CYS A 153 -1.09 13.79 -8.79
CA CYS A 153 -0.80 15.09 -8.19
C CYS A 153 -1.58 16.19 -8.90
N GLY A 154 -1.65 17.36 -8.28
CA GLY A 154 -2.14 18.56 -8.95
C GLY A 154 -3.43 19.13 -8.39
N THR A 155 -4.29 18.35 -7.73
CA THR A 155 -5.59 18.82 -7.24
C THR A 155 -5.52 20.05 -6.32
N VAL A 156 -4.43 20.21 -5.58
CA VAL A 156 -4.20 21.36 -4.68
C VAL A 156 -3.07 22.29 -5.13
N SER A 157 -2.59 22.13 -6.37
CA SER A 157 -1.42 22.88 -6.89
C SER A 157 -1.83 24.19 -7.58
N HIS A 158 -2.54 25.07 -6.86
CA HIS A 158 -3.11 26.31 -7.39
C HIS A 158 -2.07 27.22 -8.06
N ASP A 159 -1.00 27.58 -7.34
CA ASP A 159 0.02 28.50 -7.81
C ASP A 159 0.80 27.95 -9.01
N ALA A 160 1.09 26.65 -8.97
CA ALA A 160 1.83 25.98 -10.04
C ALA A 160 1.03 25.93 -11.35
N ILE A 161 -0.28 25.64 -11.26
CA ILE A 161 -1.16 25.61 -12.43
C ILE A 161 -1.50 27.01 -12.90
N ALA A 162 -1.68 27.97 -11.98
CA ALA A 162 -1.89 29.38 -12.34
C ALA A 162 -0.68 30.03 -13.03
N ALA A 163 0.53 29.53 -12.79
CA ALA A 163 1.74 30.01 -13.46
C ALA A 163 1.81 29.65 -14.95
N VAL A 164 0.99 28.72 -15.40
CA VAL A 164 0.96 28.27 -16.80
C VAL A 164 0.03 29.16 -17.62
N ASN A 165 0.59 29.85 -18.61
CA ASN A 165 -0.16 30.72 -19.52
C ASN A 165 -0.19 30.12 -20.94
N GLY A 166 -1.39 29.99 -21.52
CA GLY A 166 -1.56 29.54 -22.92
C GLY A 166 -1.35 28.05 -23.16
N THR A 167 -1.17 27.25 -22.09
CA THR A 167 -1.09 25.79 -22.17
C THR A 167 -2.20 25.18 -21.31
N ASP A 168 -2.95 24.26 -21.85
CA ASP A 168 -4.01 23.56 -21.12
C ASP A 168 -3.42 22.55 -20.14
N VAL A 169 -4.03 22.46 -18.95
CA VAL A 169 -3.66 21.50 -17.91
C VAL A 169 -4.83 20.58 -17.62
N ILE A 170 -4.60 19.27 -17.63
CA ILE A 170 -5.51 18.24 -17.16
C ILE A 170 -4.91 17.62 -15.90
N VAL A 171 -5.69 17.50 -14.83
CA VAL A 171 -5.31 16.84 -13.58
C VAL A 171 -6.07 15.54 -13.46
N LEU A 172 -5.36 14.42 -13.29
CA LEU A 172 -5.90 13.08 -13.02
C LEU A 172 -5.33 12.61 -11.69
N ASP A 173 -6.07 12.79 -10.61
CA ASP A 173 -5.58 12.67 -9.26
C ASP A 173 -6.60 11.93 -8.37
N HIS A 174 -6.18 11.53 -7.18
CA HIS A 174 -7.04 10.89 -6.18
C HIS A 174 -6.83 11.44 -4.74
N HIS A 175 -5.92 12.36 -4.56
CA HIS A 175 -5.68 12.99 -3.26
C HIS A 175 -6.87 13.85 -2.83
N LEU A 176 -7.01 14.06 -1.52
CA LEU A 176 -8.09 14.90 -0.98
C LEU A 176 -8.05 16.30 -1.58
N GLY A 177 -9.17 16.71 -2.16
CA GLY A 177 -9.33 18.04 -2.74
C GLY A 177 -9.53 19.12 -1.67
N GLY A 178 -9.06 20.34 -1.96
CA GLY A 178 -9.37 21.54 -1.20
C GLY A 178 -10.80 22.05 -1.46
N GLU A 179 -11.18 23.15 -0.82
CA GLU A 179 -12.47 23.83 -1.05
C GLU A 179 -12.59 24.40 -2.46
N THR A 180 -11.48 24.78 -3.05
CA THR A 180 -11.39 25.31 -4.41
C THR A 180 -10.48 24.42 -5.26
N LEU A 181 -10.73 24.43 -6.57
CA LEU A 181 -9.91 23.72 -7.54
C LEU A 181 -8.88 24.65 -8.19
N PRO A 182 -7.71 24.14 -8.61
CA PRO A 182 -6.75 24.91 -9.37
C PRO A 182 -7.32 25.30 -10.75
N PRO A 183 -6.79 26.37 -11.39
CA PRO A 183 -7.28 26.86 -12.70
C PRO A 183 -6.81 25.97 -13.85
N ALA A 184 -7.07 24.66 -13.76
CA ALA A 184 -6.85 23.68 -14.81
C ALA A 184 -8.07 23.63 -15.75
N LEU A 185 -7.88 23.17 -16.98
CA LEU A 185 -8.98 22.91 -17.91
C LEU A 185 -9.93 21.84 -17.37
N ALA A 186 -9.38 20.82 -16.72
CA ALA A 186 -10.13 19.73 -16.11
C ALA A 186 -9.39 19.17 -14.89
N VAL A 187 -10.14 18.87 -13.81
CA VAL A 187 -9.63 18.20 -12.62
C VAL A 187 -10.50 16.97 -12.36
N VAL A 188 -10.04 15.83 -12.83
CA VAL A 188 -10.70 14.55 -12.62
C VAL A 188 -10.13 13.91 -11.35
N ASN A 189 -10.93 13.94 -10.29
CA ASN A 189 -10.52 13.40 -8.99
C ASN A 189 -11.76 12.97 -8.19
N PRO A 190 -11.92 11.67 -7.84
CA PRO A 190 -13.07 11.18 -7.08
C PRO A 190 -13.13 11.70 -5.64
N ASN A 191 -12.06 12.32 -5.13
CA ASN A 191 -11.98 12.90 -3.79
C ASN A 191 -12.10 14.44 -3.78
N ARG A 192 -12.64 15.03 -4.85
CA ARG A 192 -13.09 16.42 -4.84
C ARG A 192 -14.26 16.57 -3.86
N GLN A 193 -14.38 17.74 -3.23
CA GLN A 193 -15.47 18.00 -2.28
C GLN A 193 -16.87 18.03 -2.95
N ASP A 194 -16.93 18.27 -4.24
CA ASP A 194 -18.16 18.31 -5.02
C ASP A 194 -18.48 17.00 -5.76
N GLU A 195 -17.73 15.92 -5.51
CA GLU A 195 -18.00 14.56 -6.00
C GLU A 195 -18.88 13.76 -5.03
N SER A 196 -19.49 12.65 -5.54
CA SER A 196 -20.30 11.75 -4.71
C SER A 196 -19.47 10.97 -3.67
N GLY A 197 -18.17 10.80 -3.92
CA GLY A 197 -17.28 9.98 -3.11
C GLY A 197 -17.34 8.47 -3.37
N ASP A 198 -18.24 8.01 -4.25
CA ASP A 198 -18.42 6.57 -4.55
C ASP A 198 -17.15 5.89 -5.04
N LEU A 199 -16.30 6.63 -5.76
CA LEU A 199 -15.03 6.16 -6.33
C LEU A 199 -13.80 6.65 -5.56
N GLY A 200 -13.95 7.24 -4.39
CA GLY A 200 -12.86 7.77 -3.56
C GLY A 200 -11.84 6.72 -3.10
N HIS A 201 -12.11 5.44 -3.35
CA HIS A 201 -11.19 4.34 -3.09
C HIS A 201 -10.24 4.01 -4.26
N LEU A 202 -10.34 4.70 -5.41
CA LEU A 202 -9.41 4.53 -6.52
C LEU A 202 -8.07 5.20 -6.23
N CYS A 203 -6.98 4.60 -6.68
CA CYS A 203 -5.69 5.26 -6.85
C CYS A 203 -5.65 6.04 -8.17
N ALA A 204 -4.63 6.88 -8.38
CA ALA A 204 -4.52 7.70 -9.59
C ALA A 204 -4.48 6.86 -10.89
N ALA A 205 -3.77 5.72 -10.89
CA ALA A 205 -3.78 4.82 -12.04
C ALA A 205 -5.18 4.25 -12.35
N GLY A 206 -6.05 4.11 -11.34
CA GLY A 206 -7.45 3.77 -11.52
C GLY A 206 -8.24 4.89 -12.21
N VAL A 207 -8.00 6.15 -11.83
CA VAL A 207 -8.60 7.33 -12.47
C VAL A 207 -8.12 7.47 -13.92
N VAL A 208 -6.80 7.32 -14.16
CA VAL A 208 -6.22 7.31 -15.51
C VAL A 208 -6.83 6.19 -16.36
N PHE A 209 -7.00 5.00 -15.80
CA PHE A 209 -7.64 3.89 -16.51
C PHE A 209 -9.08 4.22 -16.91
N LEU A 210 -9.87 4.87 -16.05
CA LEU A 210 -11.22 5.34 -16.40
C LEU A 210 -11.18 6.41 -17.51
N MET A 211 -10.18 7.29 -17.50
CA MET A 211 -10.00 8.23 -18.63
C MET A 211 -9.70 7.49 -19.92
N LEU A 212 -8.85 6.45 -19.91
CA LEU A 212 -8.59 5.65 -21.12
C LEU A 212 -9.85 4.92 -21.61
N VAL A 213 -10.74 4.48 -20.70
CA VAL A 213 -12.05 3.91 -21.06
C VAL A 213 -12.92 4.95 -21.77
N GLU A 214 -12.97 6.19 -21.26
CA GLU A 214 -13.71 7.29 -21.89
C GLU A 214 -13.12 7.68 -23.23
N LEU A 215 -11.79 7.75 -23.37
CA LEU A 215 -11.12 7.95 -24.66
C LEU A 215 -11.54 6.88 -25.68
N GLY A 216 -11.53 5.62 -25.28
CA GLY A 216 -11.96 4.50 -26.13
C GLY A 216 -13.46 4.57 -26.49
N ARG A 217 -14.31 5.10 -25.59
CA ARG A 217 -15.73 5.35 -25.90
C ARG A 217 -15.88 6.43 -26.98
N GLN A 218 -15.25 7.60 -26.80
CA GLN A 218 -15.31 8.71 -27.76
C GLN A 218 -14.72 8.32 -29.13
N GLN A 219 -13.62 7.53 -29.13
CA GLN A 219 -13.06 7.00 -30.37
C GLN A 219 -14.04 6.09 -31.12
N ARG A 220 -14.73 5.18 -30.42
CA ARG A 220 -15.76 4.30 -31.04
C ARG A 220 -16.91 5.09 -31.60
N GLU A 221 -17.38 6.13 -30.91
CA GLU A 221 -18.42 7.05 -31.42
C GLU A 221 -17.97 7.79 -32.68
N ALA A 222 -16.67 8.10 -32.76
CA ALA A 222 -16.06 8.68 -33.96
C ALA A 222 -15.71 7.65 -35.06
N GLY A 223 -16.11 6.37 -34.90
CA GLY A 223 -15.86 5.29 -35.86
C GLY A 223 -14.44 4.73 -35.88
N SER A 224 -13.63 5.01 -34.85
CA SER A 224 -12.26 4.49 -34.72
C SER A 224 -12.13 3.47 -33.58
N LYS A 225 -11.09 2.62 -33.64
CA LYS A 225 -10.80 1.62 -32.60
C LYS A 225 -9.59 2.07 -31.78
N GLY A 226 -9.74 2.13 -30.47
CA GLY A 226 -8.66 2.40 -29.53
C GLY A 226 -7.84 1.15 -29.17
N PRO A 227 -6.75 1.32 -28.39
CA PRO A 227 -5.93 0.24 -27.84
C PRO A 227 -6.69 -0.74 -26.96
N ASP A 228 -6.11 -1.95 -26.76
CA ASP A 228 -6.61 -2.93 -25.80
C ASP A 228 -6.24 -2.51 -24.36
N LEU A 229 -7.22 -1.98 -23.62
CA LEU A 229 -7.04 -1.53 -22.25
C LEU A 229 -6.87 -2.68 -21.25
N ILE A 230 -7.36 -3.88 -21.58
CA ILE A 230 -7.22 -5.05 -20.70
C ILE A 230 -5.74 -5.42 -20.51
N SER A 231 -4.95 -5.30 -21.58
CA SER A 231 -3.50 -5.54 -21.54
C SER A 231 -2.71 -4.56 -20.66
N MET A 232 -3.35 -3.50 -20.18
CA MET A 232 -2.73 -2.46 -19.34
C MET A 232 -3.08 -2.61 -17.85
N LEU A 233 -3.91 -3.59 -17.48
CA LEU A 233 -4.37 -3.77 -16.10
C LEU A 233 -3.28 -4.24 -15.14
N ASP A 234 -2.18 -4.75 -15.62
CA ASP A 234 -0.98 -5.07 -14.82
C ASP A 234 -0.43 -3.83 -14.10
N LEU A 235 -0.39 -2.68 -14.79
CA LEU A 235 0.02 -1.39 -14.21
C LEU A 235 -1.00 -0.89 -13.18
N VAL A 236 -2.30 -0.99 -13.49
CA VAL A 236 -3.37 -0.58 -12.56
C VAL A 236 -3.35 -1.43 -11.29
N ALA A 237 -3.13 -2.74 -11.42
CA ALA A 237 -3.04 -3.63 -10.26
C ALA A 237 -1.81 -3.31 -9.39
N LEU A 238 -0.66 -3.07 -10.02
CA LEU A 238 0.56 -2.70 -9.32
C LEU A 238 0.36 -1.40 -8.52
N ALA A 239 -0.17 -0.36 -9.15
CA ALA A 239 -0.46 0.92 -8.53
C ALA A 239 -1.46 0.78 -7.36
N THR A 240 -2.61 0.15 -7.60
CA THR A 240 -3.66 -0.03 -6.59
C THR A 240 -3.14 -0.70 -5.31
N VAL A 241 -2.27 -1.71 -5.46
CA VAL A 241 -1.69 -2.42 -4.32
C VAL A 241 -0.58 -1.61 -3.65
N ALA A 242 0.27 -0.95 -4.43
CA ALA A 242 1.40 -0.16 -3.94
C ALA A 242 0.94 1.08 -3.17
N ASP A 243 -0.11 1.75 -3.63
CA ASP A 243 -0.74 2.90 -2.96
C ASP A 243 -1.62 2.49 -1.76
N VAL A 244 -1.68 1.19 -1.46
CA VAL A 244 -2.49 0.66 -0.35
C VAL A 244 -3.98 1.00 -0.50
N ALA A 245 -4.47 1.19 -1.73
CA ALA A 245 -5.86 1.49 -2.01
C ALA A 245 -6.76 0.32 -1.58
N PRO A 246 -7.97 0.59 -1.01
CA PRO A 246 -8.89 -0.44 -0.54
C PRO A 246 -9.26 -1.44 -1.65
N LEU A 247 -9.06 -2.74 -1.41
CA LEU A 247 -9.40 -3.80 -2.36
C LEU A 247 -10.89 -4.17 -2.30
N ILE A 248 -11.74 -3.17 -2.50
CA ILE A 248 -13.21 -3.27 -2.54
C ILE A 248 -13.74 -2.91 -3.94
N GLY A 249 -14.99 -3.21 -4.22
CA GLY A 249 -15.68 -2.81 -5.45
C GLY A 249 -14.88 -3.12 -6.71
N ILE A 250 -14.69 -2.08 -7.54
CA ILE A 250 -13.96 -2.17 -8.80
C ILE A 250 -12.48 -2.51 -8.60
N ASN A 251 -11.82 -2.03 -7.52
CA ASN A 251 -10.40 -2.31 -7.27
C ASN A 251 -10.11 -3.81 -7.18
N ARG A 252 -11.03 -4.61 -6.60
CA ARG A 252 -10.90 -6.07 -6.58
C ARG A 252 -10.83 -6.66 -7.98
N ALA A 253 -11.71 -6.19 -8.89
CA ALA A 253 -11.75 -6.68 -10.27
C ALA A 253 -10.50 -6.25 -11.05
N LEU A 254 -10.08 -4.99 -10.90
CA LEU A 254 -8.87 -4.45 -11.53
C LEU A 254 -7.63 -5.22 -11.09
N VAL A 255 -7.42 -5.40 -9.79
CA VAL A 255 -6.26 -6.13 -9.26
C VAL A 255 -6.31 -7.61 -9.68
N ARG A 256 -7.46 -8.29 -9.55
CA ARG A 256 -7.59 -9.69 -9.94
C ARG A 256 -7.31 -9.92 -11.42
N GLN A 257 -7.81 -9.04 -12.28
CA GLN A 257 -7.56 -9.13 -13.73
C GLN A 257 -6.12 -8.72 -14.05
N GLY A 258 -5.59 -7.67 -13.41
CA GLY A 258 -4.22 -7.21 -13.62
C GLY A 258 -3.17 -8.24 -13.23
N LEU A 259 -3.38 -8.99 -12.15
CA LEU A 259 -2.50 -10.11 -11.79
C LEU A 259 -2.47 -11.20 -12.88
N LYS A 260 -3.62 -11.47 -13.54
CA LYS A 260 -3.66 -12.42 -14.67
C LYS A 260 -2.93 -11.88 -15.90
N VAL A 261 -3.02 -10.57 -16.16
CA VAL A 261 -2.27 -9.92 -17.23
C VAL A 261 -0.77 -9.95 -16.93
N MET A 262 -0.37 -9.59 -15.72
CA MET A 262 1.04 -9.63 -15.29
C MET A 262 1.66 -11.03 -15.40
N ALA A 263 0.89 -12.07 -15.13
CA ALA A 263 1.33 -13.47 -15.26
C ALA A 263 1.68 -13.87 -16.72
N ARG A 264 1.24 -13.12 -17.73
CA ARG A 264 1.61 -13.33 -19.14
C ARG A 264 3.03 -12.88 -19.45
N ARG A 265 3.59 -11.99 -18.60
CA ARG A 265 4.96 -11.48 -18.74
C ARG A 265 5.20 -10.72 -20.06
N ASP A 266 4.22 -9.92 -20.50
CA ASP A 266 4.28 -9.20 -21.78
C ASP A 266 4.97 -7.82 -21.67
N ARG A 267 5.08 -7.25 -20.44
CA ARG A 267 5.62 -5.90 -20.22
C ARG A 267 7.10 -5.96 -19.79
N PRO A 268 8.06 -5.48 -20.62
CA PRO A 268 9.48 -5.62 -20.37
C PRO A 268 9.94 -5.14 -18.98
N GLY A 269 9.46 -3.96 -18.54
CA GLY A 269 9.83 -3.40 -17.24
C GLY A 269 9.38 -4.26 -16.05
N LEU A 270 8.16 -4.82 -16.09
CA LEU A 270 7.66 -5.72 -15.05
C LEU A 270 8.36 -7.08 -15.08
N VAL A 271 8.70 -7.57 -16.28
CA VAL A 271 9.44 -8.82 -16.46
C VAL A 271 10.83 -8.70 -15.85
N ALA A 272 11.59 -7.68 -16.24
CA ALA A 272 12.93 -7.43 -15.71
C ALA A 272 12.94 -7.32 -14.18
N LEU A 273 11.95 -6.58 -13.63
CA LEU A 273 11.84 -6.40 -12.18
C LEU A 273 11.51 -7.71 -11.45
N ALA A 274 10.62 -8.54 -12.00
CA ALA A 274 10.27 -9.84 -11.46
C ALA A 274 11.46 -10.81 -11.47
N ASP A 275 12.24 -10.82 -12.56
CA ASP A 275 13.41 -11.69 -12.71
C ASP A 275 14.54 -11.33 -11.74
N ILE A 276 14.86 -10.04 -11.62
CA ILE A 276 15.83 -9.56 -10.62
C ILE A 276 15.39 -9.85 -9.21
N ALA A 277 14.09 -9.70 -8.93
CA ALA A 277 13.50 -10.03 -7.64
C ALA A 277 13.39 -11.55 -7.39
N LYS A 278 13.78 -12.39 -8.36
CA LYS A 278 13.72 -13.86 -8.31
C LYS A 278 12.30 -14.36 -7.98
N MET A 279 11.30 -13.76 -8.61
CA MET A 279 9.92 -14.22 -8.47
C MET A 279 9.74 -15.51 -9.28
N ASP A 280 9.62 -16.62 -8.59
CA ASP A 280 9.50 -17.98 -9.13
C ASP A 280 8.06 -18.53 -9.15
N SER A 281 7.11 -17.75 -8.66
CA SER A 281 5.69 -18.10 -8.58
C SER A 281 4.80 -17.07 -9.27
N ALA A 282 3.53 -17.43 -9.48
CA ALA A 282 2.55 -16.52 -10.04
C ALA A 282 2.44 -15.21 -9.23
N PRO A 283 2.34 -14.05 -9.91
CA PRO A 283 2.24 -12.76 -9.22
C PRO A 283 0.99 -12.71 -8.33
N ASN A 284 1.15 -12.14 -7.15
CA ASN A 284 0.08 -11.91 -6.18
C ASN A 284 0.25 -10.54 -5.52
N THR A 285 -0.68 -10.14 -4.69
CA THR A 285 -0.65 -8.81 -4.05
C THR A 285 0.57 -8.60 -3.13
N HIS A 286 1.10 -9.65 -2.51
CA HIS A 286 2.33 -9.56 -1.73
C HIS A 286 3.53 -9.22 -2.63
N HIS A 287 3.64 -9.85 -3.79
CA HIS A 287 4.69 -9.53 -4.76
C HIS A 287 4.61 -8.07 -5.20
N LEU A 288 3.40 -7.57 -5.50
CA LEU A 288 3.21 -6.17 -5.89
C LEU A 288 3.64 -5.20 -4.78
N GLY A 289 3.11 -5.38 -3.57
CA GLY A 289 3.31 -4.42 -2.47
C GLY A 289 4.66 -4.53 -1.76
N PHE A 290 5.27 -5.72 -1.69
CA PHE A 290 6.48 -5.95 -0.87
C PHE A 290 7.71 -6.37 -1.68
N THR A 291 7.56 -6.76 -2.94
CA THR A 291 8.68 -7.16 -3.80
C THR A 291 8.94 -6.13 -4.90
N MET A 292 7.93 -5.76 -5.68
CA MET A 292 8.07 -4.86 -6.82
C MET A 292 8.02 -3.38 -6.42
N ALA A 293 6.98 -2.96 -5.70
CA ALA A 293 6.78 -1.56 -5.32
C ALA A 293 7.95 -0.93 -4.54
N PRO A 294 8.57 -1.59 -3.56
CA PRO A 294 9.71 -1.01 -2.85
C PRO A 294 10.94 -0.76 -3.74
N ARG A 295 11.15 -1.57 -4.79
CA ARG A 295 12.22 -1.38 -5.76
C ARG A 295 11.97 -0.17 -6.64
N ILE A 296 10.76 -0.03 -7.18
CA ILE A 296 10.33 1.12 -7.98
C ILE A 296 10.46 2.41 -7.15
N ASN A 297 9.92 2.41 -5.94
CA ASN A 297 9.95 3.55 -5.04
C ASN A 297 11.37 3.93 -4.54
N ALA A 298 12.35 3.04 -4.67
CA ALA A 298 13.74 3.33 -4.26
C ALA A 298 14.36 4.46 -5.12
N GLY A 299 13.98 4.55 -6.40
CA GLY A 299 14.41 5.64 -7.28
C GLY A 299 14.07 7.02 -6.71
N GLY A 300 12.79 7.25 -6.38
CA GLY A 300 12.33 8.52 -5.80
C GLY A 300 12.75 8.77 -4.35
N ARG A 301 13.38 7.82 -3.68
CA ARG A 301 13.84 7.97 -2.28
C ARG A 301 15.32 8.33 -2.17
N ILE A 302 16.19 7.65 -2.93
CA ILE A 302 17.65 7.79 -2.81
C ILE A 302 18.35 7.84 -4.18
N GLY A 303 17.62 7.84 -5.27
CA GLY A 303 18.13 7.90 -6.65
C GLY A 303 17.44 8.97 -7.48
N LYS A 304 17.31 8.72 -8.78
CA LYS A 304 16.57 9.60 -9.68
C LYS A 304 15.08 9.27 -9.66
N SER A 305 14.27 10.29 -9.47
CA SER A 305 12.81 10.17 -9.31
C SER A 305 12.09 9.56 -10.51
N ASP A 306 12.61 9.74 -11.74
CA ASP A 306 12.00 9.26 -12.98
C ASP A 306 12.22 7.77 -13.28
N LEU A 307 13.16 7.09 -12.58
CA LEU A 307 13.54 5.70 -12.88
C LEU A 307 12.36 4.74 -12.83
N GLY A 308 11.47 4.88 -11.84
CA GLY A 308 10.30 4.02 -11.70
C GLY A 308 9.34 4.15 -12.89
N ALA A 309 8.96 5.39 -13.22
CA ALA A 309 8.07 5.69 -14.34
C ALA A 309 8.68 5.25 -15.68
N ARG A 310 10.00 5.49 -15.88
CA ARG A 310 10.73 5.04 -17.08
C ARG A 310 10.74 3.53 -17.21
N LEU A 311 10.99 2.79 -16.13
CA LEU A 311 10.95 1.33 -16.16
C LEU A 311 9.57 0.83 -16.60
N LEU A 312 8.49 1.34 -16.00
CA LEU A 312 7.12 0.91 -16.28
C LEU A 312 6.68 1.27 -17.71
N ALA A 313 7.18 2.37 -18.27
CA ALA A 313 6.93 2.81 -19.65
C ALA A 313 7.91 2.22 -20.68
N CYS A 314 8.96 1.53 -20.25
CA CYS A 314 10.00 1.01 -21.15
C CYS A 314 9.47 -0.11 -22.05
N ALA A 315 9.76 -0.02 -23.35
CA ALA A 315 9.42 -1.05 -24.34
C ALA A 315 10.63 -1.91 -24.76
N ASP A 316 11.85 -1.42 -24.53
CA ASP A 316 13.06 -2.15 -24.85
C ASP A 316 13.46 -3.06 -23.69
N PRO A 317 13.60 -4.39 -23.91
CA PRO A 317 13.94 -5.32 -22.84
C PRO A 317 15.33 -5.09 -22.24
N ALA A 318 16.31 -4.64 -23.04
CA ALA A 318 17.67 -4.42 -22.55
C ALA A 318 17.77 -3.16 -21.69
N GLU A 319 17.08 -2.07 -22.09
CA GLU A 319 16.94 -0.88 -21.27
C GLU A 319 16.18 -1.18 -19.97
N ALA A 320 15.09 -1.94 -20.06
CA ALA A 320 14.30 -2.35 -18.89
C ALA A 320 15.13 -3.14 -17.89
N GLN A 321 15.96 -4.07 -18.37
CA GLN A 321 16.87 -4.85 -17.54
C GLN A 321 17.86 -3.93 -16.80
N SER A 322 18.51 -3.01 -17.50
CA SER A 322 19.47 -2.06 -16.91
C SER A 322 18.83 -1.16 -15.84
N ILE A 323 17.62 -0.64 -16.09
CA ILE A 323 16.90 0.19 -15.12
C ILE A 323 16.50 -0.64 -13.89
N ALA A 324 16.03 -1.88 -14.10
CA ALA A 324 15.60 -2.75 -13.01
C ALA A 324 16.80 -3.16 -12.11
N GLU A 325 17.97 -3.44 -12.68
CA GLU A 325 19.22 -3.69 -11.92
C GLU A 325 19.62 -2.49 -11.07
N HIS A 326 19.54 -1.29 -11.65
CA HIS A 326 19.81 -0.06 -10.91
C HIS A 326 18.83 0.14 -9.74
N LEU A 327 17.52 -0.06 -9.96
CA LEU A 327 16.50 0.04 -8.92
C LEU A 327 16.66 -1.02 -7.81
N ASP A 328 17.07 -2.23 -8.13
CA ASP A 328 17.35 -3.27 -7.12
C ASP A 328 18.57 -2.89 -6.26
N GLY A 329 19.63 -2.33 -6.88
CA GLY A 329 20.78 -1.77 -6.17
C GLY A 329 20.38 -0.67 -5.20
N LEU A 330 19.62 0.33 -5.68
CA LEU A 330 19.08 1.41 -4.85
C LEU A 330 18.18 0.88 -3.73
N ASN A 331 17.35 -0.12 -4.00
CA ASN A 331 16.51 -0.71 -2.97
C ASN A 331 17.32 -1.44 -1.89
N SER A 332 18.45 -2.04 -2.23
CA SER A 332 19.37 -2.66 -1.27
C SER A 332 20.05 -1.60 -0.40
N GLU A 333 20.59 -0.56 -1.01
CA GLU A 333 21.18 0.59 -0.32
C GLU A 333 20.15 1.27 0.62
N ARG A 334 18.93 1.52 0.12
CA ARG A 334 17.86 2.07 0.95
C ARG A 334 17.58 1.23 2.20
N ARG A 335 17.60 -0.11 2.06
CA ARG A 335 17.37 -1.01 3.22
C ARG A 335 18.49 -0.91 4.25
N GLU A 336 19.74 -0.74 3.83
CA GLU A 336 20.88 -0.57 4.73
C GLU A 336 20.78 0.76 5.49
N ILE A 337 20.50 1.86 4.77
CA ILE A 337 20.25 3.18 5.37
C ILE A 337 19.08 3.11 6.36
N GLU A 338 17.97 2.49 5.96
CA GLU A 338 16.78 2.33 6.78
C GLU A 338 17.07 1.54 8.07
N GLN A 339 17.82 0.44 7.99
CA GLN A 339 18.18 -0.37 9.15
C GLN A 339 19.09 0.41 10.11
N HIS A 340 20.04 1.17 9.60
CA HIS A 340 20.91 2.02 10.39
C HIS A 340 20.10 3.08 11.15
N VAL A 341 19.23 3.81 10.46
CA VAL A 341 18.38 4.86 11.06
C VAL A 341 17.42 4.24 12.07
N GLN A 342 16.82 3.09 11.78
CA GLN A 342 15.90 2.40 12.68
C GLN A 342 16.60 1.98 13.99
N ASN A 343 17.78 1.40 13.90
CA ASN A 343 18.54 0.98 15.08
C ASN A 343 18.90 2.17 15.96
N ALA A 344 19.41 3.24 15.37
CA ALA A 344 19.75 4.47 16.08
C ALA A 344 18.53 5.14 16.72
N ALA A 345 17.40 5.18 16.01
CA ALA A 345 16.15 5.72 16.54
C ALA A 345 15.60 4.88 17.71
N LEU A 346 15.64 3.54 17.62
CA LEU A 346 15.22 2.67 18.72
C LEU A 346 16.08 2.84 19.97
N GLN A 347 17.39 2.98 19.83
CA GLN A 347 18.28 3.25 20.97
C GLN A 347 17.91 4.57 21.68
N GLN A 348 17.57 5.63 20.93
CA GLN A 348 17.11 6.88 21.53
C GLN A 348 15.77 6.72 22.25
N VAL A 349 14.82 5.99 21.65
CA VAL A 349 13.51 5.73 22.26
C VAL A 349 13.65 4.92 23.54
N GLU A 350 14.48 3.88 23.54
CA GLU A 350 14.75 3.06 24.73
C GLU A 350 15.44 3.85 25.85
N SER A 351 16.39 4.73 25.50
CA SER A 351 17.12 5.54 26.50
C SER A 351 16.24 6.58 27.19
N ARG A 352 15.19 7.06 26.55
CA ARG A 352 14.24 8.01 27.15
C ARG A 352 13.30 7.37 28.17
N ALA A 353 13.13 6.03 28.14
CA ALA A 353 12.27 5.25 29.04
C ALA A 353 10.85 5.81 29.28
N ASP A 354 10.39 6.70 28.41
CA ASP A 354 9.16 7.47 28.60
C ASP A 354 7.96 6.77 27.97
N ASN A 355 6.90 6.61 28.76
CA ASN A 355 5.59 6.19 28.28
C ASN A 355 4.80 7.39 27.68
N THR A 356 5.49 8.26 26.92
CA THR A 356 4.89 9.45 26.33
C THR A 356 3.92 9.09 25.22
N PRO A 357 2.87 9.90 24.99
CA PRO A 357 1.91 9.70 23.89
C PRO A 357 2.54 9.67 22.51
N LEU A 358 3.66 10.37 22.32
CA LEU A 358 4.42 10.47 21.09
C LEU A 358 5.77 9.74 21.23
N VAL A 359 6.10 8.90 20.26
CA VAL A 359 7.45 8.35 20.08
C VAL A 359 8.18 9.22 19.06
N TRP A 360 9.40 9.67 19.37
CA TRP A 360 10.18 10.43 18.42
C TRP A 360 11.68 10.23 18.59
N ALA A 361 12.40 10.43 17.48
CA ALA A 361 13.85 10.42 17.45
C ALA A 361 14.36 11.38 16.37
N ALA A 362 15.55 11.95 16.60
CA ALA A 362 16.20 12.86 15.66
C ALA A 362 17.69 12.50 15.54
N GLY A 363 18.25 12.62 14.34
CA GLY A 363 19.66 12.32 14.12
C GLY A 363 20.27 13.03 12.92
N HIS A 364 21.55 13.41 13.07
CA HIS A 364 22.32 13.98 11.98
C HIS A 364 22.61 12.95 10.89
N GLY A 365 22.51 13.38 9.64
CA GLY A 365 22.75 12.54 8.47
C GLY A 365 21.68 11.47 8.20
N TRP A 366 20.56 11.50 8.91
CA TRP A 366 19.46 10.59 8.60
C TRP A 366 18.75 11.04 7.33
N HIS A 367 18.83 10.19 6.32
CA HIS A 367 18.35 10.53 4.98
C HIS A 367 16.83 10.77 4.95
N PRO A 368 16.34 11.93 4.44
CA PRO A 368 14.91 12.29 4.46
C PRO A 368 14.04 11.30 3.66
N GLY A 369 14.58 10.56 2.69
CA GLY A 369 13.89 9.53 1.92
C GLY A 369 13.49 8.29 2.73
N VAL A 370 14.12 8.05 3.93
CA VAL A 370 13.85 6.84 4.73
C VAL A 370 13.16 7.14 6.08
N VAL A 371 13.23 8.36 6.61
CA VAL A 371 12.66 8.69 7.93
C VAL A 371 11.17 8.35 8.05
N GLY A 372 10.40 8.49 6.95
CA GLY A 372 8.99 8.13 6.92
C GLY A 372 8.72 6.61 7.00
N ILE A 373 9.62 5.79 6.48
CA ILE A 373 9.55 4.33 6.58
C ILE A 373 9.88 3.90 8.01
N VAL A 374 10.93 4.47 8.58
CA VAL A 374 11.34 4.19 9.97
C VAL A 374 10.24 4.60 10.94
N ALA A 375 9.61 5.77 10.74
CA ALA A 375 8.46 6.21 11.55
C ALA A 375 7.31 5.20 11.48
N ALA A 376 6.99 4.66 10.30
CA ALA A 376 5.96 3.65 10.14
C ALA A 376 6.28 2.35 10.91
N ARG A 377 7.54 1.87 10.83
CA ARG A 377 7.94 0.65 11.52
C ARG A 377 7.93 0.80 13.05
N ILE A 378 8.45 1.91 13.57
CA ILE A 378 8.44 2.15 15.03
C ILE A 378 7.00 2.33 15.52
N LYS A 379 6.14 3.04 14.75
CA LYS A 379 4.72 3.15 15.05
C LYS A 379 4.04 1.76 15.12
N GLU A 380 4.36 0.85 14.20
CA GLU A 380 3.82 -0.51 14.23
C GLU A 380 4.28 -1.33 15.45
N MET A 381 5.54 -1.16 15.85
CA MET A 381 6.10 -1.82 17.04
C MET A 381 5.51 -1.29 18.34
N THR A 382 5.33 0.04 18.43
CA THR A 382 4.92 0.71 19.68
C THR A 382 3.42 0.95 19.81
N ASN A 383 2.68 0.86 18.69
CA ASN A 383 1.27 1.28 18.55
C ASN A 383 1.02 2.72 19.07
N ARG A 384 2.00 3.61 18.88
CA ARG A 384 1.94 5.03 19.26
C ARG A 384 2.27 5.92 18.05
N PRO A 385 1.72 7.13 17.95
CA PRO A 385 2.18 8.11 16.97
C PRO A 385 3.69 8.26 17.05
N THR A 386 4.34 8.29 15.88
CA THR A 386 5.81 8.30 15.80
C THR A 386 6.29 9.35 14.82
N VAL A 387 7.29 10.14 15.19
CA VAL A 387 7.97 11.13 14.35
C VAL A 387 9.47 10.84 14.33
N ILE A 388 10.04 10.74 13.13
CA ILE A 388 11.48 10.59 12.90
C ILE A 388 11.98 11.78 12.10
N ILE A 389 13.09 12.38 12.58
CA ILE A 389 13.64 13.65 12.05
C ILE A 389 15.08 13.43 11.62
N GLY A 390 15.39 13.71 10.37
CA GLY A 390 16.76 13.82 9.87
C GLY A 390 17.22 15.26 9.97
N ILE A 391 18.43 15.48 10.50
CA ILE A 391 19.03 16.81 10.67
C ILE A 391 20.17 16.98 9.67
N GLU A 392 20.13 18.07 8.93
CA GLU A 392 21.18 18.46 7.99
C GLU A 392 21.34 19.98 8.02
N ASN A 393 22.59 20.48 8.18
CA ASN A 393 22.92 21.91 8.22
C ASN A 393 22.08 22.74 9.21
N GLY A 394 21.72 22.16 10.37
CA GLY A 394 20.91 22.82 11.40
C GLY A 394 19.40 22.85 11.10
N GLU A 395 18.97 22.27 9.99
CA GLU A 395 17.56 22.09 9.63
C GLU A 395 17.12 20.63 9.82
N GLY A 396 15.95 20.43 10.42
CA GLY A 396 15.31 19.14 10.60
C GLY A 396 14.20 18.93 9.59
N LYS A 397 14.23 17.80 8.86
CA LYS A 397 13.12 17.31 8.04
C LYS A 397 12.55 16.05 8.67
N GLY A 398 11.32 16.12 9.15
CA GLY A 398 10.66 15.03 9.87
C GLY A 398 9.49 14.43 9.11
N SER A 399 9.23 13.16 9.38
CA SER A 399 8.04 12.46 8.92
C SER A 399 7.37 11.77 10.09
N GLY A 400 6.08 12.01 10.24
CA GLY A 400 5.22 11.42 11.26
C GLY A 400 4.30 10.35 10.71
N ARG A 401 3.99 9.35 11.56
CA ARG A 401 2.99 8.31 11.30
C ARG A 401 2.11 8.16 12.52
N SER A 402 0.81 8.08 12.32
CA SER A 402 -0.18 8.02 13.39
C SER A 402 -0.82 6.65 13.55
N VAL A 403 -1.59 6.50 14.62
CA VAL A 403 -2.46 5.35 14.91
C VAL A 403 -3.91 5.74 14.72
N SER A 404 -4.80 4.74 14.58
CA SER A 404 -6.24 4.97 14.41
C SER A 404 -6.82 5.81 15.56
N GLY A 405 -7.65 6.80 15.24
CA GLY A 405 -8.27 7.70 16.22
C GLY A 405 -7.46 8.94 16.59
N ILE A 406 -6.22 9.07 16.11
CA ILE A 406 -5.35 10.21 16.39
C ILE A 406 -5.06 10.98 15.09
N ASP A 407 -5.44 12.26 15.04
CA ASP A 407 -5.21 13.15 13.89
C ASP A 407 -3.86 13.87 14.03
N LEU A 408 -2.84 13.28 13.41
CA LEU A 408 -1.49 13.84 13.41
C LEU A 408 -1.39 15.10 12.53
N GLY A 409 -2.11 15.12 11.40
CA GLY A 409 -2.08 16.25 10.47
C GLY A 409 -2.56 17.54 11.12
N ALA A 410 -3.71 17.50 11.81
CA ALA A 410 -4.24 18.65 12.55
C ALA A 410 -3.28 19.12 13.66
N ALA A 411 -2.64 18.19 14.37
CA ALA A 411 -1.66 18.55 15.41
C ALA A 411 -0.42 19.22 14.82
N VAL A 412 0.11 18.72 13.67
CA VAL A 412 1.25 19.34 12.97
C VAL A 412 0.89 20.72 12.41
N GLN A 413 -0.32 20.91 11.89
CA GLN A 413 -0.78 22.25 11.44
C GLN A 413 -0.87 23.23 12.61
N CYS A 414 -1.32 22.78 13.80
CA CYS A 414 -1.32 23.60 15.00
C CYS A 414 0.10 24.06 15.37
N LEU A 415 1.10 23.17 15.35
CA LEU A 415 2.50 23.53 15.59
C LEU A 415 3.03 24.56 14.58
N ALA A 416 2.66 24.42 13.31
CA ALA A 416 3.04 25.38 12.28
C ALA A 416 2.44 26.76 12.54
N SER A 417 1.15 26.84 12.96
CA SER A 417 0.50 28.10 13.33
C SER A 417 1.07 28.73 14.62
N GLU A 418 1.58 27.91 15.53
CA GLU A 418 2.27 28.37 16.76
C GLU A 418 3.73 28.83 16.49
N GLY A 419 4.23 28.69 15.25
CA GLY A 419 5.59 29.10 14.86
C GLY A 419 6.70 28.12 15.30
N LEU A 420 6.35 26.92 15.77
CA LEU A 420 7.31 25.88 16.18
C LEU A 420 7.87 25.10 14.98
N LEU A 421 7.23 25.18 13.82
CA LEU A 421 7.66 24.58 12.57
C LEU A 421 7.85 25.66 11.51
N SER A 422 8.86 25.52 10.65
CA SER A 422 9.03 26.34 9.44
C SER A 422 8.04 25.93 8.34
N LYS A 423 7.72 24.63 8.25
CA LYS A 423 6.65 24.07 7.41
C LYS A 423 6.06 22.83 8.10
N GLY A 424 4.76 22.64 7.96
CA GLY A 424 4.11 21.44 8.49
C GLY A 424 2.78 21.20 7.81
N GLY A 425 2.45 19.91 7.58
CA GLY A 425 1.17 19.53 7.01
C GLY A 425 1.06 18.03 6.83
N GLY A 426 -0.13 17.58 6.46
CA GLY A 426 -0.41 16.17 6.24
C GLY A 426 -1.86 15.83 6.53
N HIS A 427 -2.10 14.55 6.69
CA HIS A 427 -3.42 13.95 6.97
C HIS A 427 -3.43 13.23 8.31
N LYS A 428 -4.58 12.72 8.72
CA LYS A 428 -4.76 12.02 10.01
C LYS A 428 -3.66 10.99 10.29
N MET A 429 -3.27 10.18 9.31
CA MET A 429 -2.37 9.05 9.50
C MET A 429 -0.89 9.35 9.20
N ALA A 430 -0.58 10.45 8.51
CA ALA A 430 0.79 10.79 8.11
C ALA A 430 0.95 12.31 7.97
N ALA A 431 2.08 12.83 8.45
CA ALA A 431 2.42 14.24 8.33
C ALA A 431 3.90 14.43 8.05
N GLY A 432 4.23 15.52 7.33
CA GLY A 432 5.59 16.02 7.13
C GLY A 432 5.80 17.29 7.91
N LEU A 433 7.01 17.52 8.39
CA LEU A 433 7.37 18.73 9.12
C LEU A 433 8.82 19.15 8.83
N SER A 434 9.04 20.46 8.86
CA SER A 434 10.36 21.06 8.79
C SER A 434 10.52 22.05 9.93
N LEU A 435 11.69 22.08 10.57
CA LEU A 435 11.97 22.90 11.74
C LEU A 435 13.48 23.08 11.89
N THR A 436 13.91 24.02 12.72
CA THR A 436 15.32 24.16 13.07
C THR A 436 15.71 23.16 14.17
N GLU A 437 16.97 22.78 14.22
CA GLU A 437 17.47 21.86 15.26
C GLU A 437 17.14 22.35 16.67
N ALA A 438 17.23 23.65 16.91
CA ALA A 438 16.93 24.26 18.21
C ALA A 438 15.46 24.13 18.64
N THR A 439 14.54 23.98 17.67
CA THR A 439 13.09 23.88 17.95
C THR A 439 12.59 22.44 18.04
N ILE A 440 13.45 21.41 17.84
CA ILE A 440 13.02 20.00 17.85
C ILE A 440 12.39 19.62 19.20
N GLU A 441 13.10 19.82 20.30
CA GLU A 441 12.61 19.44 21.63
C GLU A 441 11.29 20.16 22.00
N PRO A 442 11.18 21.51 21.92
CA PRO A 442 9.91 22.16 22.24
C PRO A 442 8.77 21.79 21.29
N ALA A 443 9.05 21.58 19.99
CA ALA A 443 8.03 21.13 19.05
C ALA A 443 7.52 19.73 19.37
N MET A 444 8.40 18.78 19.70
CA MET A 444 8.00 17.41 20.04
C MET A 444 7.28 17.33 21.40
N ALA A 445 7.69 18.12 22.39
CA ALA A 445 6.97 18.25 23.63
C ALA A 445 5.53 18.76 23.42
N ARG A 446 5.40 19.83 22.63
CA ARG A 446 4.09 20.40 22.30
C ARG A 446 3.21 19.46 21.46
N LEU A 447 3.81 18.74 20.49
CA LEU A 447 3.13 17.73 19.71
C LEU A 447 2.59 16.62 20.61
N SER A 448 3.40 16.15 21.57
CA SER A 448 3.01 15.12 22.54
C SER A 448 1.76 15.55 23.34
N GLU A 449 1.73 16.79 23.84
CA GLU A 449 0.57 17.34 24.55
C GLU A 449 -0.70 17.35 23.68
N LEU A 450 -0.57 17.78 22.41
CA LEU A 450 -1.70 17.83 21.49
C LEU A 450 -2.26 16.44 21.18
N LEU A 451 -1.38 15.46 21.01
CA LEU A 451 -1.77 14.08 20.76
C LEU A 451 -2.33 13.39 22.02
N GLU A 452 -1.84 13.71 23.20
CA GLU A 452 -2.39 13.23 24.47
C GLU A 452 -3.86 13.67 24.66
N LYS A 453 -4.17 14.92 24.33
CA LYS A 453 -5.56 15.44 24.34
C LYS A 453 -6.49 14.66 23.44
N GLN A 454 -5.98 14.09 22.34
CA GLN A 454 -6.71 13.21 21.45
C GLN A 454 -6.80 11.75 21.94
N GLY A 455 -6.13 11.40 23.07
CA GLY A 455 -6.14 10.07 23.65
C GLY A 455 -4.95 9.18 23.24
N ALA A 456 -3.91 9.74 22.61
CA ALA A 456 -2.70 8.97 22.32
C ALA A 456 -2.03 8.45 23.59
N GLY A 457 -1.39 7.29 23.51
CA GLY A 457 -0.74 6.63 24.65
C GLY A 457 -1.67 5.83 25.55
N ARG A 458 -2.98 5.95 25.40
CA ARG A 458 -3.99 5.19 26.17
C ARG A 458 -4.40 3.89 25.50
N GLN A 459 -3.97 3.66 24.25
CA GLN A 459 -4.34 2.49 23.47
C GLN A 459 -3.35 1.36 23.75
N GLY A 460 -3.86 0.24 24.23
CA GLY A 460 -3.11 -1.01 24.28
C GLY A 460 -2.80 -1.57 22.87
N PRO A 461 -2.10 -2.71 22.78
CA PRO A 461 -1.89 -3.39 21.51
C PRO A 461 -3.24 -3.71 20.84
N LYS A 462 -3.28 -3.60 19.49
CA LYS A 462 -4.48 -3.91 18.72
C LYS A 462 -4.92 -5.34 18.95
N ASP A 463 -6.22 -5.57 19.10
CA ASP A 463 -6.79 -6.91 19.10
C ASP A 463 -6.36 -7.69 17.85
N LEU A 464 -6.10 -8.98 18.00
CA LEU A 464 -5.87 -9.88 16.89
C LEU A 464 -7.19 -10.56 16.52
N ARG A 465 -7.77 -10.17 15.38
CA ARG A 465 -8.97 -10.82 14.86
C ARG A 465 -8.60 -12.10 14.14
N LEU A 466 -9.24 -13.18 14.54
CA LEU A 466 -9.18 -14.50 13.92
C LEU A 466 -10.50 -14.77 13.18
N ASP A 467 -10.42 -15.44 12.03
CA ASP A 467 -11.58 -15.79 11.21
C ASP A 467 -12.18 -17.17 11.58
N GLY A 468 -11.52 -17.90 12.47
CA GLY A 468 -11.97 -19.19 12.99
C GLY A 468 -10.85 -20.00 13.61
N VAL A 469 -11.19 -21.23 14.02
CA VAL A 469 -10.25 -22.25 14.52
C VAL A 469 -10.10 -23.35 13.49
N LEU A 470 -8.87 -23.82 13.30
CA LEU A 470 -8.56 -24.97 12.46
C LEU A 470 -7.79 -26.03 13.26
N MET A 471 -7.98 -27.28 12.88
CA MET A 471 -7.11 -28.37 13.30
C MET A 471 -5.98 -28.54 12.27
N PRO A 472 -4.76 -28.99 12.67
CA PRO A 472 -3.65 -29.20 11.75
C PRO A 472 -4.00 -30.07 10.55
N GLY A 473 -4.79 -31.12 10.72
CA GLY A 473 -5.22 -32.01 9.65
C GLY A 473 -6.20 -31.39 8.64
N ALA A 474 -6.88 -30.30 9.01
CA ALA A 474 -7.77 -29.57 8.11
C ALA A 474 -7.00 -28.53 7.25
N ALA A 475 -5.77 -28.19 7.62
CA ALA A 475 -4.94 -27.24 6.89
C ALA A 475 -4.31 -27.93 5.67
N THR A 476 -5.05 -27.99 4.57
CA THR A 476 -4.64 -28.64 3.31
C THR A 476 -4.32 -27.61 2.23
N VAL A 477 -3.59 -28.02 1.18
CA VAL A 477 -3.35 -27.17 -0.01
C VAL A 477 -4.68 -26.75 -0.63
N ASP A 478 -5.63 -27.69 -0.74
CA ASP A 478 -6.96 -27.43 -1.30
C ASP A 478 -7.72 -26.37 -0.48
N LEU A 479 -7.64 -26.39 0.86
CA LEU A 479 -8.22 -25.34 1.69
C LEU A 479 -7.60 -23.98 1.39
N VAL A 480 -6.27 -23.88 1.26
CA VAL A 480 -5.61 -22.61 0.94
C VAL A 480 -6.05 -22.09 -0.43
N GLU A 481 -6.10 -22.96 -1.44
CA GLU A 481 -6.58 -22.60 -2.79
C GLU A 481 -8.06 -22.14 -2.77
N GLN A 482 -8.91 -22.76 -1.97
CA GLN A 482 -10.28 -22.31 -1.75
C GLN A 482 -10.34 -20.91 -1.08
N LEU A 483 -9.53 -20.69 -0.03
CA LEU A 483 -9.44 -19.39 0.65
C LEU A 483 -8.95 -18.30 -0.31
N ASP A 484 -8.01 -18.60 -1.19
CA ASP A 484 -7.48 -17.66 -2.19
C ASP A 484 -8.55 -17.19 -3.19
N THR A 485 -9.63 -17.97 -3.39
CA THR A 485 -10.77 -17.51 -4.21
C THR A 485 -11.47 -16.28 -3.62
N VAL A 486 -11.39 -16.09 -2.31
CA VAL A 486 -11.91 -14.91 -1.59
C VAL A 486 -11.01 -13.68 -1.76
N GLY A 487 -9.77 -13.86 -2.25
CA GLY A 487 -8.84 -12.78 -2.60
C GLY A 487 -9.29 -11.91 -3.80
N PRO A 488 -8.48 -10.93 -4.21
CA PRO A 488 -7.15 -10.60 -3.69
C PRO A 488 -7.19 -10.03 -2.28
N PHE A 489 -6.14 -10.28 -1.51
CA PHE A 489 -5.99 -9.79 -0.14
C PHE A 489 -5.08 -8.56 -0.11
N GLY A 490 -5.40 -7.58 0.76
CA GLY A 490 -4.66 -6.34 0.91
C GLY A 490 -5.42 -5.35 1.80
N ALA A 491 -5.31 -4.06 1.50
CA ALA A 491 -6.01 -3.01 2.23
C ALA A 491 -7.53 -3.22 2.18
N ALA A 492 -8.23 -3.03 3.30
CA ALA A 492 -9.65 -3.31 3.51
C ALA A 492 -10.11 -4.76 3.18
N ALA A 493 -9.19 -5.65 2.76
CA ALA A 493 -9.45 -7.05 2.46
C ALA A 493 -8.36 -7.95 3.06
N PRO A 494 -8.23 -8.03 4.39
CA PRO A 494 -7.14 -8.75 5.03
C PRO A 494 -7.18 -10.25 4.69
N ALA A 495 -5.98 -10.85 4.56
CA ALA A 495 -5.89 -12.30 4.44
C ALA A 495 -6.39 -12.99 5.71
N PRO A 496 -7.05 -14.16 5.59
CA PRO A 496 -7.65 -14.85 6.73
C PRO A 496 -6.59 -15.30 7.74
N ARG A 497 -6.96 -15.21 9.03
CA ARG A 497 -6.17 -15.67 10.16
C ARG A 497 -6.91 -16.74 10.92
N PHE A 498 -6.22 -17.80 11.26
CA PHE A 498 -6.80 -18.89 12.01
C PHE A 498 -6.08 -19.13 13.33
N GLY A 499 -6.84 -19.53 14.33
CA GLY A 499 -6.32 -20.05 15.59
C GLY A 499 -6.17 -21.59 15.51
N PHE A 500 -5.12 -22.11 16.11
CA PHE A 500 -4.88 -23.53 16.36
C PHE A 500 -4.81 -23.72 17.86
N ALA A 501 -5.82 -24.40 18.42
CA ALA A 501 -5.99 -24.50 19.86
C ALA A 501 -5.24 -25.72 20.44
N ASN A 502 -4.55 -25.56 21.59
CA ASN A 502 -3.90 -26.62 22.35
C ASN A 502 -2.82 -27.40 21.55
N MET A 503 -1.98 -26.67 20.82
CA MET A 503 -0.93 -27.25 20.00
C MET A 503 0.34 -27.55 20.78
N ARG A 504 0.97 -28.69 20.49
CA ARG A 504 2.29 -29.07 20.99
C ARG A 504 3.35 -28.87 19.91
N ILE A 505 4.44 -28.18 20.23
CA ILE A 505 5.57 -28.00 19.33
C ILE A 505 6.41 -29.27 19.35
N SER A 506 6.61 -29.89 18.19
CA SER A 506 7.40 -31.12 18.01
C SER A 506 8.78 -30.88 17.41
N PHE A 507 8.96 -29.73 16.75
CA PHE A 507 10.25 -29.31 16.17
C PHE A 507 10.35 -27.79 16.20
N CYS A 508 11.53 -27.27 16.51
CA CYS A 508 11.81 -25.85 16.53
C CYS A 508 13.27 -25.59 16.11
N LYS A 509 13.50 -24.62 15.22
CA LYS A 509 14.84 -24.25 14.75
C LYS A 509 14.88 -22.78 14.33
N ARG A 510 15.90 -22.06 14.77
CA ARG A 510 16.18 -20.70 14.27
C ARG A 510 16.60 -20.71 12.82
N VAL A 511 16.12 -19.74 12.05
CA VAL A 511 16.49 -19.48 10.67
C VAL A 511 17.03 -18.06 10.57
N GLY A 512 18.32 -17.93 10.27
CA GLY A 512 19.03 -16.66 10.44
C GLY A 512 19.01 -16.19 11.90
N THR A 513 19.04 -14.88 12.10
CA THR A 513 19.06 -14.26 13.43
C THR A 513 17.66 -13.93 13.97
N ALA A 514 16.67 -13.77 13.09
CA ALA A 514 15.37 -13.18 13.44
C ALA A 514 14.17 -14.13 13.30
N HIS A 515 14.30 -15.27 12.63
CA HIS A 515 13.14 -16.11 12.27
C HIS A 515 13.17 -17.44 13.00
N LEU A 516 11.98 -18.02 13.18
CA LEU A 516 11.81 -19.32 13.82
C LEU A 516 11.00 -20.25 12.93
N LYS A 517 11.58 -21.37 12.51
CA LYS A 517 10.86 -22.47 11.83
C LYS A 517 10.47 -23.49 12.89
N LEU A 518 9.23 -23.94 12.86
CA LEU A 518 8.72 -24.92 13.79
C LEU A 518 7.71 -25.86 13.14
N ARG A 519 7.41 -26.95 13.84
CA ARG A 519 6.30 -27.85 13.53
C ARG A 519 5.49 -28.06 14.81
N PHE A 520 4.19 -27.96 14.69
CA PHE A 520 3.29 -28.21 15.79
C PHE A 520 2.20 -29.22 15.39
N GLY A 521 1.60 -29.84 16.36
CA GLY A 521 0.53 -30.82 16.15
C GLY A 521 -0.47 -30.85 17.29
N ASP A 522 -1.58 -31.53 17.05
CA ASP A 522 -2.64 -31.76 18.00
C ASP A 522 -2.57 -33.16 18.63
N SER A 523 -3.52 -33.49 19.50
CA SER A 523 -3.62 -34.77 20.18
C SER A 523 -3.99 -35.93 19.24
N SER A 524 -4.48 -35.68 18.02
CA SER A 524 -4.74 -36.71 17.02
C SER A 524 -3.49 -37.20 16.28
N GLY A 525 -2.35 -36.52 16.47
CA GLY A 525 -1.08 -36.77 15.79
C GLY A 525 -0.92 -36.03 14.46
N ALA A 526 -1.92 -35.27 14.02
CA ALA A 526 -1.78 -34.41 12.85
C ALA A 526 -0.78 -33.28 13.11
N GLN A 527 0.13 -33.04 12.15
CA GLN A 527 1.20 -32.06 12.27
C GLN A 527 1.18 -31.03 11.13
N LEU A 528 1.64 -29.82 11.40
CA LEU A 528 1.68 -28.73 10.46
C LEU A 528 2.99 -27.94 10.60
N ASP A 529 3.65 -27.69 9.46
CA ASP A 529 4.84 -26.86 9.42
C ASP A 529 4.47 -25.38 9.57
N ALA A 530 5.33 -24.62 10.24
CA ALA A 530 5.11 -23.22 10.47
C ALA A 530 6.40 -22.39 10.47
N ILE A 531 6.27 -21.11 10.21
CA ILE A 531 7.35 -20.13 10.27
C ILE A 531 6.86 -18.86 10.95
N ALA A 532 7.66 -18.34 11.88
CA ALA A 532 7.47 -17.04 12.52
C ALA A 532 8.59 -16.08 12.04
N PHE A 533 8.26 -15.17 11.15
CA PHE A 533 9.20 -14.15 10.67
C PHE A 533 9.37 -13.07 11.75
N GLY A 534 10.62 -12.64 11.99
CA GLY A 534 10.90 -11.62 13.00
C GLY A 534 10.50 -12.03 14.43
N ALA A 535 10.41 -13.31 14.72
CA ALA A 535 9.92 -13.85 16.00
C ALA A 535 10.69 -13.30 17.22
N PHE A 536 11.98 -13.04 17.05
CA PHE A 536 12.86 -12.54 18.10
C PHE A 536 12.83 -11.02 18.29
N ASN A 537 12.02 -10.30 17.50
CA ASN A 537 11.72 -8.87 17.72
C ASN A 537 10.68 -8.66 18.84
N SER A 538 10.17 -9.75 19.45
CA SER A 538 9.19 -9.76 20.52
C SER A 538 9.40 -10.98 21.43
N ALA A 539 8.61 -11.11 22.49
CA ALA A 539 8.62 -12.28 23.36
C ALA A 539 8.24 -13.60 22.65
N LEU A 540 7.63 -13.52 21.46
CA LEU A 540 7.13 -14.68 20.71
C LEU A 540 8.22 -15.71 20.42
N GLY A 541 9.36 -15.27 19.89
CA GLY A 541 10.45 -16.17 19.48
C GLY A 541 11.06 -16.92 20.66
N GLY A 542 11.38 -16.20 21.73
CA GLY A 542 11.95 -16.80 22.94
C GLY A 542 11.01 -17.80 23.62
N ALA A 543 9.73 -17.45 23.74
CA ALA A 543 8.74 -18.32 24.34
C ALA A 543 8.47 -19.60 23.53
N LEU A 544 8.38 -19.50 22.19
CA LEU A 544 8.20 -20.67 21.33
C LEU A 544 9.46 -21.55 21.25
N GLU A 545 10.65 -20.96 21.27
CA GLU A 545 11.91 -21.71 21.29
C GLU A 545 12.08 -22.48 22.60
N SER A 546 11.74 -21.85 23.73
CA SER A 546 11.82 -22.43 25.07
C SER A 546 10.54 -23.13 25.52
N HIS A 547 9.79 -23.71 24.58
CA HIS A 547 8.42 -24.23 24.80
C HIS A 547 8.32 -25.31 25.90
N GLY A 548 9.41 -26.01 26.23
CA GLY A 548 9.45 -26.99 27.33
C GLY A 548 8.42 -28.12 27.27
N GLY A 549 7.84 -28.38 26.09
CA GLY A 549 6.75 -29.35 25.88
C GLY A 549 5.36 -28.82 26.27
N GLY A 550 5.24 -27.57 26.67
CA GLY A 550 3.96 -26.92 26.96
C GLY A 550 3.01 -26.83 25.75
N LEU A 551 1.73 -26.61 26.05
CA LEU A 551 0.72 -26.37 25.03
C LEU A 551 0.59 -24.87 24.72
N PHE A 552 0.36 -24.57 23.45
CA PHE A 552 0.14 -23.21 22.99
C PHE A 552 -1.14 -23.12 22.14
N HIS A 553 -1.83 -22.00 22.22
CA HIS A 553 -2.68 -21.54 21.16
C HIS A 553 -1.79 -20.79 20.16
N ILE A 554 -1.87 -21.15 18.88
CA ILE A 554 -1.08 -20.53 17.80
C ILE A 554 -2.03 -19.79 16.87
N ALA A 555 -1.70 -18.56 16.49
CA ALA A 555 -2.46 -17.78 15.53
C ALA A 555 -1.60 -17.39 14.33
N GLY A 556 -2.17 -17.53 13.13
CA GLY A 556 -1.46 -17.18 11.91
C GLY A 556 -2.27 -17.37 10.64
N ARG A 557 -1.59 -17.17 9.52
CA ARG A 557 -2.17 -17.34 8.17
C ARG A 557 -1.68 -18.64 7.56
N LEU A 558 -2.59 -19.28 6.81
CA LEU A 558 -2.22 -20.42 5.98
C LEU A 558 -1.64 -19.92 4.66
N GLU A 559 -0.53 -20.52 4.26
CA GLU A 559 0.17 -20.25 3.00
C GLU A 559 0.56 -21.58 2.34
N ILE A 560 0.73 -21.59 1.03
CA ILE A 560 1.32 -22.72 0.33
C ILE A 560 2.83 -22.49 0.27
N ASN A 561 3.59 -23.39 0.85
CA ASN A 561 5.03 -23.46 0.66
C ASN A 561 5.31 -24.41 -0.51
N GLU A 562 5.93 -23.88 -1.57
CA GLU A 562 6.33 -24.65 -2.74
C GLU A 562 7.85 -24.84 -2.76
N TRP A 563 8.27 -26.09 -2.75
CA TRP A 563 9.69 -26.44 -2.83
C TRP A 563 9.89 -27.58 -3.83
N ARG A 564 10.70 -27.34 -4.86
CA ARG A 564 10.98 -28.32 -5.94
C ARG A 564 9.71 -28.93 -6.56
N GLY A 565 8.70 -28.09 -6.80
CA GLY A 565 7.43 -28.50 -7.38
C GLY A 565 6.46 -29.19 -6.40
N ARG A 566 6.85 -29.39 -5.14
CA ARG A 566 5.96 -29.95 -4.11
C ARG A 566 5.32 -28.83 -3.31
N LYS A 567 4.00 -28.76 -3.35
CA LYS A 567 3.19 -27.85 -2.55
C LYS A 567 2.84 -28.47 -1.21
N THR A 568 3.06 -27.73 -0.13
CA THR A 568 2.68 -28.13 1.24
C THR A 568 2.05 -26.94 1.97
N PRO A 569 1.02 -27.16 2.81
CA PRO A 569 0.48 -26.11 3.63
C PRO A 569 1.48 -25.74 4.73
N GLN A 570 1.58 -24.47 5.05
CA GLN A 570 2.42 -23.91 6.11
C GLN A 570 1.68 -22.79 6.83
N VAL A 571 1.90 -22.63 8.13
CA VAL A 571 1.39 -21.49 8.90
C VAL A 571 2.46 -20.43 9.02
N ARG A 572 2.14 -19.22 8.58
CA ARG A 572 2.90 -18.03 8.94
C ARG A 572 2.37 -17.54 10.28
N ILE A 573 3.10 -17.80 11.36
CA ILE A 573 2.71 -17.43 12.71
C ILE A 573 2.78 -15.91 12.89
N GLU A 574 1.72 -15.32 13.42
CA GLU A 574 1.65 -13.90 13.78
C GLU A 574 1.58 -13.69 15.30
N ASP A 575 1.15 -14.72 16.06
CA ASP A 575 1.01 -14.64 17.50
C ASP A 575 0.88 -16.05 18.12
N ALA A 576 1.09 -16.14 19.43
CA ALA A 576 0.81 -17.34 20.22
C ALA A 576 0.47 -16.97 21.67
N ALA A 577 -0.18 -17.89 22.36
CA ALA A 577 -0.44 -17.77 23.79
C ALA A 577 -0.21 -19.13 24.47
N PRO A 578 0.47 -19.19 25.62
CA PRO A 578 0.56 -20.43 26.40
C PRO A 578 -0.84 -20.81 26.91
N VAL A 579 -1.14 -22.11 26.91
CA VAL A 579 -2.37 -22.63 27.52
C VAL A 579 -2.16 -22.66 29.02
N ILE A 580 -2.96 -21.89 29.75
CA ILE A 580 -2.97 -21.93 31.21
C ILE A 580 -3.85 -23.11 31.62
N THR A 581 -3.21 -24.18 32.11
CA THR A 581 -3.91 -25.37 32.66
C THR A 581 -4.36 -25.13 34.09
#